data_74d2a9fd7f265be92975b5fa49dd2908
#
_entry.id   74d2a9fd7f265be92975b5fa49dd2908
#
_cell.length_a   1.000
_cell.length_b   1.000
_cell.length_c   1.000
_cell.angle_alpha   90.00
_cell.angle_beta   90.00
_cell.angle_gamma   90.00
#
_symmetry.space_group_name_H-M   'P 1'
#
loop_
_entity.id
_entity.type
_entity.pdbx_description
1 polymer ?
#
loop_
_entity_poly.entity_id
_entity_poly.type
_entity_poly.pdbx_seq_one_letter_code
_entity_poly.pdbx_strand_id
1 'polypeptide(L)'
;MEREFIRVRSIKDIIISSLLLIAGTVLVILPTSDAINIAGFFMMLTGLLLFFVLKSAYKDKASGEIFAKKERFFSQDMHDKLKKALTCPKDMDFSTEDKGSTLRLDIYFNKAKVFVQLLEYVPHTYEPCSPLVEYDRTQGASFISK
;
A
#
# COMPACT_ATOMS: atom_id res chain seq x y z
N MET A 1 10.67 20.48 -4.55
CA MET A 1 11.08 19.51 -3.52
C MET A 1 10.47 18.15 -3.84
N GLU A 2 11.30 17.17 -4.04
CA GLU A 2 10.84 15.80 -4.29
C GLU A 2 10.37 15.19 -2.98
N ARG A 3 9.09 14.81 -2.89
CA ARG A 3 8.56 14.15 -1.70
C ARG A 3 8.96 12.69 -1.70
N GLU A 4 9.51 12.23 -0.62
CA GLU A 4 9.94 10.85 -0.46
C GLU A 4 9.07 10.14 0.57
N PHE A 5 8.48 9.01 0.15
CA PHE A 5 7.67 8.15 1.01
C PHE A 5 8.50 6.92 1.43
N ILE A 6 8.63 6.72 2.74
CA ILE A 6 9.29 5.55 3.31
C ILE A 6 8.28 4.56 3.86
N ARG A 7 8.57 3.27 3.70
CA ARG A 7 7.74 2.21 4.29
C ARG A 7 7.89 2.19 5.81
N VAL A 8 6.75 2.20 6.51
CA VAL A 8 6.69 2.11 7.97
C VAL A 8 5.64 1.10 8.40
N ARG A 9 5.68 0.69 9.66
CA ARG A 9 4.65 -0.18 10.24
C ARG A 9 3.36 0.60 10.45
N SER A 10 2.24 -0.01 10.08
CA SER A 10 0.92 0.48 10.45
C SER A 10 0.49 -0.10 11.81
N ILE A 11 -0.53 0.49 12.41
CA ILE A 11 -1.16 -0.06 13.63
C ILE A 11 -1.70 -1.48 13.35
N LYS A 12 -2.24 -1.72 12.16
CA LYS A 12 -2.72 -3.05 11.74
C LYS A 12 -1.59 -4.09 11.72
N ASP A 13 -0.41 -3.72 11.23
CA ASP A 13 0.75 -4.61 11.20
C ASP A 13 1.17 -5.04 12.60
N ILE A 14 1.19 -4.08 13.54
CA ILE A 14 1.53 -4.33 14.94
C ILE A 14 0.48 -5.23 15.59
N ILE A 15 -0.80 -5.00 15.36
CA ILE A 15 -1.89 -5.80 15.91
C ILE A 15 -1.81 -7.24 15.40
N ILE A 16 -1.68 -7.45 14.10
CA ILE A 16 -1.62 -8.78 13.48
C ILE A 16 -0.42 -9.57 14.00
N SER A 17 0.77 -8.98 13.98
CA SER A 17 1.99 -9.65 14.44
C SER A 17 1.95 -9.95 15.94
N SER A 18 1.42 -9.03 16.75
CA SER A 18 1.27 -9.21 18.20
C SER A 18 0.24 -10.30 18.54
N LEU A 19 -0.90 -10.34 17.85
CA LEU A 19 -1.91 -11.39 18.04
C LEU A 19 -1.35 -12.78 17.72
N LEU A 20 -0.61 -12.92 16.62
CA LEU A 20 0.03 -14.19 16.26
C LEU A 20 1.09 -14.61 17.30
N LEU A 21 1.89 -13.66 17.76
CA LEU A 21 2.91 -13.92 18.78
C LEU A 21 2.28 -14.39 20.09
N ILE A 22 1.25 -13.69 20.58
CA ILE A 22 0.55 -14.03 21.83
C ILE A 22 -0.17 -15.37 21.70
N ALA A 23 -0.93 -15.57 20.62
CA ALA A 23 -1.65 -16.83 20.39
C ALA A 23 -0.70 -18.03 20.27
N GLY A 24 0.41 -17.87 19.55
CA GLY A 24 1.45 -18.90 19.45
C GLY A 24 2.07 -19.23 20.79
N THR A 25 2.40 -18.21 21.59
CA THR A 25 2.96 -18.38 22.94
C THR A 25 1.99 -19.12 23.86
N VAL A 26 0.71 -18.78 23.83
CA VAL A 26 -0.33 -19.48 24.63
C VAL A 26 -0.40 -20.96 24.24
N LEU A 27 -0.41 -21.28 22.94
CA LEU A 27 -0.46 -22.67 22.47
C LEU A 27 0.77 -23.47 22.86
N VAL A 28 1.94 -22.86 22.96
CA VAL A 28 3.18 -23.53 23.42
C VAL A 28 3.12 -23.87 24.90
N ILE A 29 2.54 -22.99 25.72
CA ILE A 29 2.50 -23.15 27.19
C ILE A 29 1.37 -24.09 27.63
N LEU A 30 0.28 -24.18 26.88
CA LEU A 30 -0.85 -25.03 27.24
C LEU A 30 -0.47 -26.52 27.31
N PRO A 31 -0.90 -27.25 28.34
CA PRO A 31 -0.66 -28.68 28.46
C PRO A 31 -1.59 -29.48 27.53
N THR A 32 -1.31 -29.41 26.24
CA THR A 32 -2.07 -30.07 25.19
C THR A 32 -1.21 -31.12 24.47
N SER A 33 -1.59 -31.52 23.26
CA SER A 33 -0.79 -32.48 22.50
C SER A 33 0.46 -31.81 21.89
N ASP A 34 1.50 -32.59 21.66
CA ASP A 34 2.77 -32.15 21.06
C ASP A 34 2.53 -31.47 19.70
N ALA A 35 1.54 -31.94 18.92
CA ALA A 35 1.18 -31.37 17.64
C ALA A 35 0.69 -29.91 17.78
N ILE A 36 -0.12 -29.62 18.81
CA ILE A 36 -0.61 -28.26 19.08
C ILE A 36 0.52 -27.36 19.57
N ASN A 37 1.40 -27.88 20.42
CA ASN A 37 2.56 -27.11 20.90
C ASN A 37 3.53 -26.77 19.76
N ILE A 38 3.79 -27.69 18.84
CA ILE A 38 4.59 -27.44 17.64
C ILE A 38 3.94 -26.40 16.73
N ALA A 39 2.64 -26.50 16.48
CA ALA A 39 1.90 -25.50 15.70
C ALA A 39 1.95 -24.10 16.35
N GLY A 40 1.81 -24.04 17.67
CA GLY A 40 1.97 -22.81 18.44
C GLY A 40 3.36 -22.19 18.31
N PHE A 41 4.40 -23.02 18.33
CA PHE A 41 5.78 -22.56 18.12
C PHE A 41 5.98 -21.93 16.74
N PHE A 42 5.50 -22.57 15.67
CA PHE A 42 5.55 -21.98 14.31
C PHE A 42 4.73 -20.70 14.20
N MET A 43 3.57 -20.63 14.84
CA MET A 43 2.75 -19.41 14.88
C MET A 43 3.47 -18.27 15.60
N MET A 44 4.13 -18.56 16.72
CA MET A 44 4.95 -17.60 17.47
C MET A 44 6.11 -17.07 16.62
N LEU A 45 6.86 -17.96 15.94
CA LEU A 45 7.94 -17.57 15.04
C LEU A 45 7.44 -16.71 13.88
N THR A 46 6.30 -17.08 13.29
CA THR A 46 5.68 -16.29 12.21
C THR A 46 5.29 -14.90 12.70
N GLY A 47 4.67 -14.79 13.87
CA GLY A 47 4.33 -13.50 14.48
C GLY A 47 5.56 -12.62 14.72
N LEU A 48 6.64 -13.22 15.22
CA LEU A 48 7.91 -12.52 15.43
C LEU A 48 8.53 -12.03 14.12
N LEU A 49 8.55 -12.87 13.10
CA LEU A 49 9.07 -12.53 11.77
C LEU A 49 8.26 -11.41 11.14
N LEU A 50 6.94 -11.50 11.18
CA LEU A 50 6.04 -10.46 10.66
C LEU A 50 6.23 -9.14 11.41
N PHE A 51 6.49 -9.18 12.70
CA PHE A 51 6.77 -7.98 13.49
C PHE A 51 7.96 -7.18 12.95
N PHE A 52 8.99 -7.84 12.46
CA PHE A 52 10.16 -7.18 11.88
C PHE A 52 10.02 -6.83 10.39
N VAL A 53 9.33 -7.67 9.62
CA VAL A 53 9.28 -7.56 8.15
C VAL A 53 8.07 -6.76 7.65
N LEU A 54 6.92 -6.88 8.33
CA LEU A 54 5.68 -6.29 7.85
C LEU A 54 5.65 -4.76 8.01
N LYS A 55 5.60 -4.08 6.88
CA LYS A 55 5.51 -2.61 6.78
C LYS A 55 4.53 -2.26 5.67
N SER A 56 3.26 -2.01 6.02
CA SER A 56 2.19 -1.75 5.05
C SER A 56 1.81 -0.28 4.90
N ALA A 57 2.36 0.60 5.72
CA ALA A 57 2.12 2.03 5.64
C ALA A 57 3.30 2.78 5.03
N TYR A 58 3.05 4.01 4.61
CA TYR A 58 4.05 4.91 4.04
C TYR A 58 4.06 6.22 4.81
N LYS A 59 5.23 6.69 5.17
CA LYS A 59 5.43 7.97 5.86
C LYS A 59 6.08 8.96 4.90
N ASP A 60 5.48 10.14 4.76
CA ASP A 60 6.10 11.25 4.06
C ASP A 60 7.23 11.84 4.93
N LYS A 61 8.44 11.86 4.41
CA LYS A 61 9.60 12.41 5.12
C LYS A 61 9.46 13.91 5.40
N ALA A 62 8.78 14.64 4.54
CA ALA A 62 8.63 16.09 4.66
C ALA A 62 7.65 16.49 5.75
N SER A 63 6.45 15.88 5.78
CA SER A 63 5.40 16.23 6.74
C SER A 63 5.33 15.32 7.97
N GLY A 64 5.90 14.12 7.89
CA GLY A 64 5.77 13.09 8.91
C GLY A 64 4.42 12.39 8.94
N GLU A 65 3.51 12.73 8.03
CA GLU A 65 2.18 12.11 7.93
C GLU A 65 2.26 10.69 7.37
N ILE A 66 1.31 9.85 7.80
CA ILE A 66 1.22 8.45 7.38
C ILE A 66 0.13 8.30 6.34
N PHE A 67 0.44 7.57 5.28
CA PHE A 67 -0.43 7.29 4.13
C PHE A 67 -0.55 5.79 3.89
N ALA A 68 -1.70 5.38 3.36
CA ALA A 68 -1.86 4.08 2.71
C ALA A 68 -1.49 4.23 1.23
N LYS A 69 -1.03 3.14 0.62
CA LYS A 69 -0.71 3.10 -0.82
C LYS A 69 -1.67 2.18 -1.55
N LYS A 70 -2.12 2.62 -2.71
CA LYS A 70 -2.85 1.82 -3.68
C LYS A 70 -2.15 1.92 -5.03
N GLU A 71 -2.01 0.80 -5.71
CA GLU A 71 -1.46 0.75 -7.07
C GLU A 71 -2.56 0.35 -8.04
N ARG A 72 -2.64 1.04 -9.17
CA ARG A 72 -3.52 0.68 -10.28
C ARG A 72 -2.70 0.51 -11.54
N PHE A 73 -3.04 -0.50 -12.31
CA PHE A 73 -2.32 -0.85 -13.53
C PHE A 73 -3.20 -0.61 -14.75
N PHE A 74 -2.59 -0.07 -15.81
CA PHE A 74 -3.26 0.29 -17.05
C PHE A 74 -2.41 -0.08 -18.25
N SER A 75 -3.04 -0.20 -19.43
CA SER A 75 -2.35 -0.33 -20.70
C SER A 75 -1.84 1.03 -21.21
N GLN A 76 -0.93 1.01 -22.18
CA GLN A 76 -0.37 2.21 -22.80
C GLN A 76 -1.45 3.12 -23.42
N ASP A 77 -2.55 2.56 -23.90
CA ASP A 77 -3.67 3.30 -24.50
C ASP A 77 -4.32 4.31 -23.52
N MET A 78 -4.19 4.04 -22.21
CA MET A 78 -4.73 4.89 -21.16
C MET A 78 -3.83 6.08 -20.79
N HIS A 79 -2.63 6.18 -21.37
CA HIS A 79 -1.63 7.19 -21.01
C HIS A 79 -2.18 8.63 -21.07
N ASP A 80 -2.80 9.02 -22.20
CA ASP A 80 -3.35 10.38 -22.35
C ASP A 80 -4.56 10.64 -21.45
N LYS A 81 -5.41 9.62 -21.26
CA LYS A 81 -6.55 9.69 -20.33
C LYS A 81 -6.09 9.88 -18.89
N LEU A 82 -5.07 9.15 -18.47
CA LEU A 82 -4.50 9.26 -17.13
C LEU A 82 -3.83 10.61 -16.91
N LYS A 83 -3.10 11.15 -17.90
CA LYS A 83 -2.53 12.50 -17.82
C LYS A 83 -3.62 13.58 -17.69
N LYS A 84 -4.71 13.46 -18.44
CA LYS A 84 -5.87 14.36 -18.30
C LYS A 84 -6.53 14.24 -16.94
N ALA A 85 -6.65 13.03 -16.41
CA ALA A 85 -7.22 12.77 -15.09
C ALA A 85 -6.38 13.38 -13.95
N LEU A 86 -5.08 13.48 -14.11
CA LEU A 86 -4.21 14.16 -13.13
C LEU A 86 -4.49 15.68 -13.06
N THR A 87 -4.96 16.28 -14.15
CA THR A 87 -5.37 17.70 -14.16
C THR A 87 -6.83 17.89 -13.74
N CYS A 88 -7.72 16.93 -14.07
CA CYS A 88 -9.14 16.95 -13.75
C CYS A 88 -9.60 15.61 -13.17
N PRO A 89 -9.33 15.31 -11.88
CA PRO A 89 -9.59 13.99 -11.30
C PRO A 89 -11.06 13.60 -11.25
N LYS A 90 -11.99 14.54 -11.33
CA LYS A 90 -13.44 14.26 -11.31
C LYS A 90 -13.96 13.58 -12.57
N ASP A 91 -13.26 13.71 -13.68
CA ASP A 91 -13.67 13.21 -14.98
C ASP A 91 -13.19 11.78 -15.24
N MET A 92 -12.48 11.19 -14.30
CA MET A 92 -11.92 9.84 -14.46
C MET A 92 -12.89 8.76 -14.01
N ASP A 93 -13.24 7.89 -14.94
CA ASP A 93 -13.95 6.65 -14.67
C ASP A 93 -12.97 5.48 -14.68
N PHE A 94 -12.76 4.88 -13.51
CA PHE A 94 -11.92 3.69 -13.32
C PHE A 94 -12.66 2.37 -13.54
N SER A 95 -13.94 2.39 -13.95
CA SER A 95 -14.71 1.17 -14.23
C SER A 95 -14.14 0.37 -15.40
N THR A 96 -13.39 1.02 -16.28
CA THR A 96 -12.69 0.43 -17.42
C THR A 96 -11.22 0.13 -17.12
N GLU A 97 -10.89 -0.17 -15.86
CA GLU A 97 -9.53 -0.57 -15.49
C GLU A 97 -9.07 -1.73 -16.35
N ASP A 98 -8.07 -1.48 -17.19
CA ASP A 98 -7.53 -2.45 -18.10
C ASP A 98 -6.56 -3.39 -17.38
N LYS A 99 -6.46 -4.63 -17.85
CA LYS A 99 -5.52 -5.64 -17.33
C LYS A 99 -4.07 -5.41 -17.80
N GLY A 100 -3.77 -4.26 -18.41
CA GLY A 100 -2.42 -3.89 -18.82
C GLY A 100 -1.51 -3.63 -17.62
N SER A 101 -0.22 -3.71 -17.84
CA SER A 101 0.82 -3.46 -16.82
C SER A 101 1.89 -2.47 -17.27
N THR A 102 1.68 -1.81 -18.40
CA THR A 102 2.63 -0.82 -18.96
C THR A 102 2.66 0.48 -18.15
N LEU A 103 1.51 0.89 -17.64
CA LEU A 103 1.37 2.07 -16.79
C LEU A 103 0.98 1.66 -15.37
N ARG A 104 1.56 2.31 -14.38
CA ARG A 104 1.20 2.17 -12.98
C ARG A 104 0.86 3.52 -12.38
N LEU A 105 -0.27 3.60 -11.73
CA LEU A 105 -0.70 4.76 -10.98
C LEU A 105 -0.49 4.50 -9.50
N ASP A 106 0.47 5.19 -8.90
CA ASP A 106 0.74 5.12 -7.46
C ASP A 106 -0.09 6.18 -6.73
N ILE A 107 -0.91 5.73 -5.78
CA ILE A 107 -1.84 6.57 -5.03
C ILE A 107 -1.52 6.43 -3.56
N TYR A 108 -1.05 7.52 -2.95
CA TYR A 108 -0.84 7.62 -1.51
C TYR A 108 -1.96 8.45 -0.90
N PHE A 109 -2.67 7.92 0.08
CA PHE A 109 -3.83 8.60 0.65
C PHE A 109 -3.92 8.44 2.16
N ASN A 110 -4.47 9.46 2.80
CA ASN A 110 -4.89 9.45 4.20
C ASN A 110 -6.29 10.08 4.32
N LYS A 111 -6.70 10.45 5.52
CA LYS A 111 -8.04 11.05 5.74
C LYS A 111 -8.19 12.45 5.12
N ALA A 112 -7.10 13.17 4.91
CA ALA A 112 -7.10 14.57 4.48
C ALA A 112 -6.61 14.78 3.05
N LYS A 113 -5.64 14.00 2.59
CA LYS A 113 -4.90 14.24 1.35
C LYS A 113 -4.76 12.99 0.49
N VAL A 114 -4.57 13.21 -0.81
CA VAL A 114 -4.26 12.18 -1.79
C VAL A 114 -3.10 12.65 -2.66
N PHE A 115 -2.06 11.84 -2.79
CA PHE A 115 -0.96 12.06 -3.72
C PHE A 115 -1.02 11.02 -4.83
N VAL A 116 -0.91 11.44 -6.07
CA VAL A 116 -0.98 10.56 -7.24
C VAL A 116 0.20 10.82 -8.15
N GLN A 117 0.83 9.73 -8.62
CA GLN A 117 1.91 9.77 -9.58
C GLN A 117 1.73 8.68 -10.63
N LEU A 118 1.91 9.04 -11.89
CA LEU A 118 1.89 8.10 -13.01
C LEU A 118 3.31 7.63 -13.29
N LEU A 119 3.49 6.31 -13.41
CA LEU A 119 4.74 5.66 -13.76
C LEU A 119 4.57 4.82 -15.04
N GLU A 120 5.60 4.75 -15.84
CA GLU A 120 5.67 3.95 -17.05
C GLU A 120 6.66 2.79 -16.85
N TYR A 121 6.30 1.60 -17.35
CA TYR A 121 7.20 0.46 -17.31
C TYR A 121 8.33 0.62 -18.35
N VAL A 122 9.54 0.67 -17.85
CA VAL A 122 10.76 0.53 -18.63
C VAL A 122 11.41 -0.82 -18.33
N PRO A 123 12.32 -1.36 -19.15
CA PRO A 123 12.89 -2.67 -18.87
C PRO A 123 13.35 -2.81 -17.42
N HIS A 124 12.75 -3.76 -16.70
CA HIS A 124 13.01 -4.16 -15.31
C HIS A 124 12.50 -3.24 -14.20
N THR A 125 11.91 -2.07 -14.49
CA THR A 125 11.43 -1.13 -13.44
C THR A 125 10.31 -0.23 -13.93
N TYR A 126 9.70 0.51 -12.99
CA TYR A 126 8.77 1.60 -13.28
C TYR A 126 9.45 2.94 -13.02
N GLU A 127 9.39 3.84 -13.98
CA GLU A 127 9.91 5.20 -13.85
C GLU A 127 8.81 6.23 -13.88
N PRO A 128 8.89 7.31 -13.04
CA PRO A 128 7.90 8.37 -13.05
C PRO A 128 7.85 9.09 -14.40
N CYS A 129 6.67 9.15 -15.00
CA CYS A 129 6.42 9.94 -16.22
C CYS A 129 5.53 11.15 -15.97
N SER A 130 5.14 11.39 -14.72
CA SER A 130 4.45 12.59 -14.26
C SER A 130 5.01 13.08 -12.93
N PRO A 131 4.83 14.37 -12.57
CA PRO A 131 5.12 14.84 -11.22
C PRO A 131 4.13 14.21 -10.23
N LEU A 132 4.52 14.16 -8.95
CA LEU A 132 3.62 13.81 -7.85
C LEU A 132 2.63 14.96 -7.63
N VAL A 133 1.35 14.70 -7.78
CA VAL A 133 0.28 15.70 -7.66
C VAL A 133 -0.47 15.50 -6.36
N GLU A 134 -0.70 16.58 -5.63
CA GLU A 134 -1.46 16.62 -4.38
C GLU A 134 -2.91 17.03 -4.63
N TYR A 135 -3.85 16.29 -4.04
CA TYR A 135 -5.28 16.61 -4.04
C TYR A 135 -5.82 16.55 -2.62
N ASP A 136 -6.89 17.30 -2.36
CA ASP A 136 -7.72 17.08 -1.20
C ASP A 136 -8.43 15.73 -1.28
N ARG A 137 -8.81 15.15 -0.14
CA ARG A 137 -9.48 13.85 -0.09
C ARG A 137 -10.74 13.80 -0.96
N THR A 138 -11.48 14.88 -1.04
CA THR A 138 -12.69 15.00 -1.88
C THR A 138 -12.38 15.05 -3.37
N GLN A 139 -11.33 15.77 -3.76
CA GLN A 139 -10.89 15.87 -5.15
C GLN A 139 -10.28 14.57 -5.67
N GLY A 140 -9.51 13.90 -4.85
CA GLY A 140 -8.83 12.65 -5.18
C GLY A 140 -9.65 11.38 -4.91
N ALA A 141 -10.92 11.50 -4.52
CA ALA A 141 -11.77 10.36 -4.16
C ALA A 141 -11.95 9.35 -5.30
N SER A 142 -11.98 9.80 -6.55
CA SER A 142 -12.11 8.94 -7.73
C SER A 142 -10.93 7.98 -7.90
N PHE A 143 -9.71 8.38 -7.51
CA PHE A 143 -8.53 7.51 -7.57
C PHE A 143 -8.57 6.36 -6.56
N ILE A 144 -9.31 6.54 -5.47
CA ILE A 144 -9.36 5.59 -4.35
C ILE A 144 -10.59 4.68 -4.43
N SER A 145 -11.69 5.16 -5.03
CA SER A 145 -12.91 4.38 -5.22
C SER A 145 -12.66 3.12 -6.06
N LYS A 146 -13.46 2.09 -5.81
CA LYS A 146 -13.41 0.82 -6.57
C LYS A 146 -14.02 1.01 -7.96
#